data_5867856afbb42520b1fc315aece5043b
#
_entry.id   5867856afbb42520b1fc315aece5043b
#
_cell.length_a   1.000
_cell.length_b   1.000
_cell.length_c   1.000
_cell.angle_alpha   90.00
_cell.angle_beta   90.00
_cell.angle_gamma   90.00
#
_symmetry.space_group_name_H-M   'P 1'
#
loop_
_entity.id
_entity.type
_entity.pdbx_description
1 polymer ?
#
loop_
_entity_poly.entity_id
_entity_poly.type
_entity_poly.pdbx_seq_one_letter_code
_entity_poly.pdbx_strand_id
1 'polypeptide(L)'
;MSPTATSTADPRGLILITPAAFADMDAWHATAAELRRENPVALVESDGWPTFWAVTRHADVLEVSRRSDVFHNTGRSAPGPDIQYDVLDAMGIRPKTLVHIHGEVHQKHRQVTNEWFKPAAVRRLQPAIDAIAEEFADRLAAFDGECDLAA
;
A
#
# COMPACT_ATOMS: atom_id res chain seq x y z
N MET A 1 -16.33 32.24 10.05
CA MET A 1 -16.27 31.20 11.10
C MET A 1 -16.81 29.92 10.49
N SER A 2 -15.95 29.04 10.02
CA SER A 2 -16.35 27.71 9.54
C SER A 2 -16.64 26.84 10.77
N PRO A 3 -17.71 26.06 10.79
CA PRO A 3 -17.97 25.14 11.88
C PRO A 3 -16.86 24.07 11.88
N THR A 4 -16.12 24.01 12.95
CA THR A 4 -15.22 22.90 13.24
C THR A 4 -16.12 21.69 13.50
N ALA A 5 -16.40 20.91 12.47
CA ALA A 5 -17.05 19.62 12.66
C ALA A 5 -16.09 18.77 13.50
N THR A 6 -16.40 18.56 14.77
CA THR A 6 -15.71 17.59 15.61
C THR A 6 -16.06 16.23 15.05
N SER A 7 -15.22 15.69 14.18
CA SER A 7 -15.43 14.35 13.65
C SER A 7 -15.14 13.36 14.77
N THR A 8 -16.15 12.58 15.13
CA THR A 8 -16.00 11.50 16.11
C THR A 8 -15.33 10.31 15.39
N ALA A 9 -14.35 9.69 16.06
CA ALA A 9 -13.68 8.50 15.53
C ALA A 9 -14.68 7.37 15.23
N ASP A 10 -14.48 6.71 14.11
CA ASP A 10 -15.31 5.59 13.68
C ASP A 10 -14.55 4.27 13.93
N PRO A 11 -14.99 3.46 14.92
CA PRO A 11 -14.28 2.24 15.29
C PRO A 11 -14.28 1.19 14.18
N ARG A 12 -15.18 1.27 13.19
CA ARG A 12 -15.18 0.36 12.04
C ARG A 12 -13.90 0.50 11.20
N GLY A 13 -13.26 1.68 11.21
CA GLY A 13 -11.99 1.90 10.53
C GLY A 13 -10.82 1.06 11.08
N LEU A 14 -10.95 0.50 12.28
CA LEU A 14 -9.93 -0.37 12.88
C LEU A 14 -9.66 -1.65 12.06
N ILE A 15 -10.60 -2.09 11.22
CA ILE A 15 -10.37 -3.23 10.31
C ILE A 15 -9.16 -3.02 9.39
N LEU A 16 -8.79 -1.78 9.11
CA LEU A 16 -7.69 -1.44 8.20
C LEU A 16 -6.30 -1.63 8.83
N ILE A 17 -6.22 -1.68 10.16
CA ILE A 17 -4.96 -1.76 10.92
C ILE A 17 -4.91 -2.95 11.89
N THR A 18 -5.99 -3.71 12.02
CA THR A 18 -6.06 -4.88 12.92
C THR A 18 -5.75 -6.16 12.14
N PRO A 19 -4.59 -6.83 12.37
CA PRO A 19 -4.23 -8.04 11.63
C PRO A 19 -5.29 -9.15 11.70
N ALA A 20 -5.91 -9.34 12.87
CA ALA A 20 -6.95 -10.35 13.05
C ALA A 20 -8.20 -10.11 12.18
N ALA A 21 -8.48 -8.87 11.76
CA ALA A 21 -9.61 -8.57 10.88
C ALA A 21 -9.46 -9.19 9.49
N PHE A 22 -8.23 -9.42 9.04
CA PHE A 22 -7.95 -10.05 7.74
C PHE A 22 -8.11 -11.58 7.74
N ALA A 23 -8.33 -12.20 8.92
CA ALA A 23 -8.62 -13.63 9.01
C ALA A 23 -10.04 -13.98 8.53
N ASP A 24 -10.97 -13.01 8.54
CA ASP A 24 -12.34 -13.15 8.02
C ASP A 24 -12.60 -12.05 6.96
N MET A 25 -12.30 -12.37 5.71
CA MET A 25 -12.45 -11.42 4.61
C MET A 25 -13.90 -11.06 4.31
N ASP A 26 -14.86 -11.93 4.58
CA ASP A 26 -16.29 -11.65 4.35
C ASP A 26 -16.77 -10.59 5.36
N ALA A 27 -16.47 -10.75 6.62
CA ALA A 27 -16.75 -9.74 7.65
C ALA A 27 -15.99 -8.42 7.39
N TRP A 28 -14.73 -8.49 6.93
CA TRP A 28 -13.94 -7.33 6.55
C TRP A 28 -14.61 -6.56 5.42
N HIS A 29 -15.01 -7.24 4.33
CA HIS A 29 -15.67 -6.62 3.18
C HIS A 29 -17.03 -6.03 3.54
N ALA A 30 -17.81 -6.68 4.41
CA ALA A 30 -19.08 -6.17 4.91
C ALA A 30 -18.88 -4.83 5.65
N THR A 31 -17.95 -4.79 6.60
CA THR A 31 -17.62 -3.57 7.36
C THR A 31 -17.08 -2.46 6.45
N ALA A 32 -16.21 -2.79 5.51
CA ALA A 32 -15.70 -1.82 4.54
C ALA A 32 -16.82 -1.26 3.62
N ALA A 33 -17.84 -2.08 3.30
CA ALA A 33 -18.99 -1.63 2.54
C ALA A 33 -19.87 -0.65 3.35
N GLU A 34 -20.04 -0.90 4.64
CA GLU A 34 -20.72 0.04 5.54
C GLU A 34 -20.01 1.39 5.63
N LEU A 35 -18.67 1.37 5.86
CA LEU A 35 -17.86 2.58 5.85
C LEU A 35 -18.06 3.39 4.55
N ARG A 36 -17.98 2.74 3.40
CA ARG A 36 -18.17 3.40 2.09
C ARG A 36 -19.54 4.06 1.95
N ARG A 37 -20.56 3.46 2.54
CA ARG A 37 -21.92 3.95 2.45
C ARG A 37 -22.20 5.09 3.43
N GLU A 38 -21.75 4.96 4.67
CA GLU A 38 -22.17 5.78 5.79
C GLU A 38 -21.15 6.85 6.21
N ASN A 39 -19.86 6.50 6.18
CA ASN A 39 -18.78 7.38 6.59
C ASN A 39 -17.53 7.15 5.72
N PRO A 40 -17.56 7.56 4.44
CA PRO A 40 -16.51 7.21 3.46
C PRO A 40 -15.15 7.86 3.72
N VAL A 41 -15.11 8.90 4.55
CA VAL A 41 -13.89 9.55 5.05
C VAL A 41 -13.95 9.52 6.56
N ALA A 42 -13.54 8.41 7.15
CA ALA A 42 -13.67 8.13 8.56
C ALA A 42 -12.41 8.51 9.33
N LEU A 43 -12.55 9.20 10.45
CA LEU A 43 -11.46 9.39 11.41
C LEU A 43 -11.26 8.08 12.17
N VAL A 44 -10.02 7.60 12.23
CA VAL A 44 -9.65 6.36 12.93
C VAL A 44 -8.65 6.67 14.02
N GLU A 45 -8.95 6.22 15.23
CA GLU A 45 -8.09 6.35 16.40
C GLU A 45 -7.89 4.98 17.05
N SER A 46 -6.66 4.68 17.44
CA SER A 46 -6.28 3.46 18.13
C SER A 46 -5.05 3.71 18.99
N ASP A 47 -4.98 3.10 20.15
CA ASP A 47 -3.84 3.20 21.05
C ASP A 47 -2.55 2.70 20.37
N GLY A 48 -1.48 3.49 20.47
CA GLY A 48 -0.19 3.18 19.87
C GLY A 48 -0.12 3.35 18.35
N TRP A 49 -1.16 3.94 17.73
CA TRP A 49 -1.20 4.28 16.33
C TRP A 49 -1.45 5.77 16.12
N PRO A 50 -0.88 6.38 15.09
CA PRO A 50 -1.23 7.74 14.73
C PRO A 50 -2.70 7.79 14.33
N THR A 51 -3.41 8.82 14.75
CA THR A 51 -4.74 9.14 14.23
C THR A 51 -4.66 9.38 12.72
N PHE A 52 -5.56 8.78 11.95
CA PHE A 52 -5.58 8.93 10.49
C PHE A 52 -7.01 8.97 9.92
N TRP A 53 -7.12 9.44 8.68
CA TRP A 53 -8.35 9.43 7.91
C TRP A 53 -8.38 8.24 6.96
N ALA A 54 -9.36 7.36 7.12
CA ALA A 54 -9.62 6.26 6.21
C ALA A 54 -10.51 6.74 5.06
N VAL A 55 -9.95 6.75 3.84
CA VAL A 55 -10.69 7.12 2.61
C VAL A 55 -11.10 5.83 1.90
N THR A 56 -12.40 5.57 1.81
CA THR A 56 -12.91 4.25 1.40
C THR A 56 -13.65 4.24 0.05
N ARG A 57 -14.09 5.38 -0.49
CA ARG A 57 -14.70 5.45 -1.82
C ARG A 57 -13.64 5.61 -2.90
N HIS A 58 -13.77 4.88 -3.99
CA HIS A 58 -12.86 4.95 -5.13
C HIS A 58 -12.67 6.37 -5.68
N ALA A 59 -13.76 7.14 -5.81
CA ALA A 59 -13.69 8.52 -6.28
C ALA A 59 -12.82 9.41 -5.36
N ASP A 60 -12.98 9.25 -4.04
CA ASP A 60 -12.25 10.03 -3.04
C ASP A 60 -10.76 9.62 -3.01
N VAL A 61 -10.47 8.31 -3.15
CA VAL A 61 -9.10 7.79 -3.29
C VAL A 61 -8.42 8.36 -4.54
N LEU A 62 -9.13 8.42 -5.67
CA LEU A 62 -8.61 9.03 -6.90
C LEU A 62 -8.35 10.52 -6.73
N GLU A 63 -9.24 11.25 -6.05
CA GLU A 63 -9.06 12.67 -5.76
C GLU A 63 -7.80 12.90 -4.93
N VAL A 64 -7.63 12.18 -3.82
CA VAL A 64 -6.43 12.23 -2.98
C VAL A 64 -5.17 11.91 -3.80
N SER A 65 -5.20 10.84 -4.61
CA SER A 65 -4.05 10.38 -5.39
C SER A 65 -3.62 11.37 -6.48
N ARG A 66 -4.56 12.14 -7.05
CA ARG A 66 -4.29 13.14 -8.09
C ARG A 66 -3.80 14.46 -7.53
N ARG A 67 -4.11 14.76 -6.29
CA ARG A 67 -3.80 16.03 -5.64
C ARG A 67 -2.46 15.98 -4.90
N SER A 68 -1.39 15.69 -5.62
CA SER A 68 -0.04 15.67 -5.06
C SER A 68 0.48 17.04 -4.61
N ASP A 69 -0.22 18.11 -4.97
CA ASP A 69 -0.04 19.47 -4.47
C ASP A 69 -0.50 19.65 -3.02
N VAL A 70 -1.43 18.82 -2.57
CA VAL A 70 -2.03 18.86 -1.23
C VAL A 70 -1.66 17.64 -0.39
N PHE A 71 -1.71 16.45 -0.99
CA PHE A 71 -1.46 15.17 -0.32
C PHE A 71 -0.07 14.64 -0.67
N HIS A 72 0.78 14.49 0.33
CA HIS A 72 2.18 14.12 0.16
C HIS A 72 2.49 12.75 0.72
N ASN A 73 3.35 11.99 0.04
CA ASN A 73 3.84 10.66 0.47
C ASN A 73 5.05 10.74 1.40
N THR A 74 5.21 11.83 2.15
CA THR A 74 6.33 12.03 3.04
C THR A 74 6.02 11.61 4.47
N GLY A 75 7.05 11.18 5.19
CA GLY A 75 6.92 10.73 6.57
C GLY A 75 6.48 9.28 6.65
N ARG A 76 5.21 9.04 6.92
CA ARG A 76 4.62 7.70 7.07
C ARG A 76 3.89 7.31 5.78
N SER A 77 4.53 6.58 4.90
CA SER A 77 3.97 6.16 3.61
C SER A 77 3.01 4.95 3.72
N ALA A 78 2.99 4.29 4.86
CA ALA A 78 2.08 3.19 5.17
C ALA A 78 1.63 3.30 6.63
N PRO A 79 0.42 2.84 6.98
CA PRO A 79 0.02 2.74 8.38
C PRO A 79 0.96 1.82 9.15
N GLY A 80 1.38 2.25 10.33
CA GLY A 80 2.22 1.48 11.23
C GLY A 80 2.11 2.01 12.66
N PRO A 81 2.30 1.18 13.69
CA PRO A 81 2.27 1.62 15.07
C PRO A 81 3.39 2.63 15.36
N ASP A 82 3.14 3.54 16.30
CA ASP A 82 4.08 4.63 16.64
C ASP A 82 5.45 4.09 17.03
N ILE A 83 5.51 3.00 17.80
CA ILE A 83 6.76 2.38 18.22
C ILE A 83 7.67 2.01 17.02
N GLN A 84 7.12 1.63 15.89
CA GLN A 84 7.91 1.29 14.71
C GLN A 84 8.65 2.52 14.16
N TYR A 85 7.97 3.64 14.12
CA TYR A 85 8.56 4.91 13.64
C TYR A 85 9.54 5.48 14.65
N ASP A 86 9.24 5.40 15.95
CA ASP A 86 10.12 5.85 17.02
C ASP A 86 11.45 5.10 17.00
N VAL A 87 11.44 3.78 16.76
CA VAL A 87 12.66 2.97 16.61
C VAL A 87 13.46 3.41 15.40
N LEU A 88 12.81 3.60 14.23
CA LEU A 88 13.50 4.05 13.02
C LEU A 88 14.12 5.45 13.20
N ASP A 89 13.40 6.36 13.85
CA ASP A 89 13.89 7.71 14.14
C ASP A 89 15.05 7.69 15.13
N ALA A 90 14.99 6.87 16.20
CA ALA A 90 16.07 6.69 17.15
C ALA A 90 17.34 6.11 16.51
N MET A 91 17.19 5.26 15.49
CA MET A 91 18.30 4.72 14.71
C MET A 91 18.81 5.68 13.63
N GLY A 92 18.17 6.83 13.43
CA GLY A 92 18.47 7.76 12.34
C GLY A 92 18.16 7.22 10.95
N ILE A 93 17.33 6.17 10.85
CA ILE A 93 16.97 5.50 9.60
C ILE A 93 15.68 6.11 9.06
N ARG A 94 15.80 6.90 7.98
CA ARG A 94 14.63 7.38 7.23
C ARG A 94 14.67 6.81 5.82
N PRO A 95 13.84 5.82 5.51
CA PRO A 95 13.77 5.26 4.16
C PRO A 95 13.48 6.36 3.14
N LYS A 96 14.31 6.44 2.09
CA LYS A 96 14.14 7.39 0.98
C LYS A 96 13.86 6.65 -0.33
N THR A 97 12.94 5.70 -0.28
CA THR A 97 12.49 5.00 -1.49
C THR A 97 11.47 5.86 -2.25
N LEU A 98 11.10 5.47 -3.46
CA LEU A 98 10.12 6.20 -4.27
C LEU A 98 8.79 6.45 -3.57
N VAL A 99 8.38 5.57 -2.67
CA VAL A 99 7.13 5.72 -1.90
C VAL A 99 7.24 6.69 -0.71
N HIS A 100 8.45 7.14 -0.36
CA HIS A 100 8.68 8.06 0.76
C HIS A 100 9.04 9.48 0.30
N ILE A 101 9.09 9.73 -1.00
CA ILE A 101 9.45 11.02 -1.57
C ILE A 101 8.35 11.51 -2.50
N HIS A 102 8.23 12.82 -2.67
CA HIS A 102 7.22 13.43 -3.52
C HIS A 102 7.81 14.57 -4.37
N GLY A 103 6.98 15.16 -5.25
CA GLY A 103 7.30 16.33 -6.06
C GLY A 103 8.45 16.11 -7.02
N GLU A 104 9.29 17.13 -7.19
CA GLU A 104 10.41 17.14 -8.15
C GLU A 104 11.44 16.05 -7.85
N VAL A 105 11.71 15.78 -6.56
CA VAL A 105 12.65 14.73 -6.14
C VAL A 105 12.16 13.36 -6.59
N HIS A 106 10.88 13.05 -6.37
CA HIS A 106 10.25 11.81 -6.85
C HIS A 106 10.36 11.70 -8.37
N GLN A 107 10.05 12.76 -9.11
CA GLN A 107 10.12 12.76 -10.57
C GLN A 107 11.53 12.47 -11.07
N LYS A 108 12.56 13.11 -10.51
CA LYS A 108 13.96 12.87 -10.86
C LYS A 108 14.39 11.41 -10.64
N HIS A 109 14.02 10.83 -9.49
CA HIS A 109 14.34 9.44 -9.20
C HIS A 109 13.60 8.48 -10.15
N ARG A 110 12.33 8.75 -10.44
CA ARG A 110 11.54 7.95 -11.35
C ARG A 110 12.06 8.00 -12.78
N GLN A 111 12.56 9.14 -13.24
CA GLN A 111 13.13 9.30 -14.59
C GLN A 111 14.34 8.38 -14.83
N VAL A 112 15.16 8.13 -13.81
CA VAL A 112 16.33 7.24 -13.90
C VAL A 112 15.95 5.83 -14.34
N THR A 113 14.81 5.33 -13.85
CA THR A 113 14.36 3.95 -14.11
C THR A 113 13.26 3.86 -15.16
N ASN A 114 12.70 4.98 -15.61
CA ASN A 114 11.51 5.01 -16.46
C ASN A 114 11.66 4.24 -17.77
N GLU A 115 12.86 4.32 -18.39
CA GLU A 115 13.13 3.63 -19.65
C GLU A 115 13.02 2.09 -19.52
N TRP A 116 13.34 1.55 -18.35
CA TRP A 116 13.32 0.11 -18.09
C TRP A 116 11.90 -0.45 -17.94
N PHE A 117 10.95 0.40 -17.55
CA PHE A 117 9.56 0.03 -17.33
C PHE A 117 8.60 0.44 -18.45
N LYS A 118 9.12 1.00 -19.56
CA LYS A 118 8.30 1.26 -20.74
C LYS A 118 7.78 -0.05 -21.35
N PRO A 119 6.57 -0.06 -21.92
CA PRO A 119 5.99 -1.28 -22.50
C PRO A 119 6.91 -1.98 -23.51
N ALA A 120 7.68 -1.22 -24.28
CA ALA A 120 8.65 -1.78 -25.23
C ALA A 120 9.84 -2.47 -24.53
N ALA A 121 10.30 -1.94 -23.38
CA ALA A 121 11.37 -2.56 -22.60
C ALA A 121 10.89 -3.84 -21.92
N VAL A 122 9.68 -3.80 -21.34
CA VAL A 122 9.04 -4.98 -20.73
C VAL A 122 8.82 -6.10 -21.75
N ARG A 123 8.32 -5.77 -22.96
CA ARG A 123 8.18 -6.77 -24.03
C ARG A 123 9.49 -7.44 -24.45
N ARG A 124 10.62 -6.75 -24.34
CA ARG A 124 11.94 -7.37 -24.64
C ARG A 124 12.36 -8.43 -23.62
N LEU A 125 11.76 -8.43 -22.43
CA LEU A 125 12.00 -9.46 -21.41
C LEU A 125 11.18 -10.74 -21.66
N GLN A 126 10.13 -10.68 -22.49
CA GLN A 126 9.23 -11.81 -22.73
C GLN A 126 9.98 -13.10 -23.13
N PRO A 127 10.93 -13.09 -24.11
CA PRO A 127 11.64 -14.33 -24.46
C PRO A 127 12.45 -14.94 -23.31
N ALA A 128 13.01 -14.09 -22.44
CA ALA A 128 13.73 -14.59 -21.26
C ALA A 128 12.80 -15.17 -20.20
N ILE A 129 11.63 -14.54 -20.03
CA ILE A 129 10.58 -15.06 -19.12
C ILE A 129 10.06 -16.39 -19.64
N ASP A 130 9.78 -16.52 -20.94
CA ASP A 130 9.30 -17.74 -21.56
C ASP A 130 10.33 -18.88 -21.41
N ALA A 131 11.61 -18.61 -21.67
CA ALA A 131 12.68 -19.60 -21.52
C ALA A 131 12.82 -20.10 -20.06
N ILE A 132 12.74 -19.20 -19.08
CA ILE A 132 12.74 -19.56 -17.66
C ILE A 132 11.51 -20.39 -17.31
N ALA A 133 10.35 -20.00 -17.79
CA ALA A 133 9.10 -20.74 -17.55
C ALA A 133 9.15 -22.15 -18.12
N GLU A 134 9.69 -22.33 -19.34
CA GLU A 134 9.91 -23.64 -19.96
C GLU A 134 10.89 -24.51 -19.15
N GLU A 135 12.03 -23.94 -18.76
CA GLU A 135 13.02 -24.65 -17.92
C GLU A 135 12.40 -25.15 -16.61
N PHE A 136 11.67 -24.29 -15.90
CA PHE A 136 11.03 -24.68 -14.64
C PHE A 136 9.87 -25.69 -14.86
N ALA A 137 9.11 -25.58 -15.95
CA ALA A 137 8.09 -26.55 -16.29
C ALA A 137 8.71 -27.95 -16.57
N ASP A 138 9.82 -28.00 -17.31
CA ASP A 138 10.54 -29.27 -17.58
C ASP A 138 11.11 -29.87 -16.28
N ARG A 139 11.68 -29.04 -15.40
CA ARG A 139 12.14 -29.48 -14.09
C ARG A 139 11.00 -30.06 -13.25
N LEU A 140 9.85 -29.39 -13.20
CA LEU A 140 8.68 -29.89 -12.49
C LEU A 140 8.16 -31.22 -13.09
N ALA A 141 8.12 -31.34 -14.41
CA ALA A 141 7.70 -32.55 -15.09
C ALA A 141 8.64 -33.77 -14.84
N ALA A 142 9.89 -33.49 -14.49
CA ALA A 142 10.87 -34.53 -14.17
C ALA A 142 10.76 -35.06 -12.73
N PHE A 143 9.98 -34.45 -11.85
CA PHE A 143 9.69 -34.99 -10.53
C PHE A 143 8.66 -36.11 -10.60
N ASP A 144 8.91 -37.20 -9.89
CA ASP A 144 7.97 -38.34 -9.74
C ASP A 144 7.31 -38.19 -8.35
N GLY A 145 6.10 -37.60 -8.34
CA GLY A 145 5.33 -37.38 -7.13
C GLY A 145 5.35 -35.96 -6.60
N GLU A 146 5.67 -35.75 -5.32
CA GLU A 146 5.67 -34.45 -4.65
C GLU A 146 7.00 -33.72 -4.84
N CYS A 147 6.94 -32.38 -4.98
CA CYS A 147 8.11 -31.53 -5.00
C CYS A 147 7.91 -30.26 -4.14
N ASP A 148 9.00 -29.72 -3.62
CA ASP A 148 9.00 -28.41 -2.99
C ASP A 148 9.20 -27.33 -4.06
N LEU A 149 8.19 -26.49 -4.28
CA LEU A 149 8.24 -25.39 -5.27
C LEU A 149 9.10 -24.21 -4.82
N ALA A 150 9.50 -24.15 -3.54
CA ALA A 150 10.29 -23.06 -2.99
C ALA A 150 11.78 -23.40 -2.87
N ALA A 151 12.17 -24.63 -3.17
CA ALA A 151 13.55 -25.13 -3.08
C ALA A 151 14.38 -24.84 -4.33
#